data_0a5d16706cc7a6cf806ce473d4fd4365
#
_entry.id   0a5d16706cc7a6cf806ce473d4fd4365
#
_cell.length_a   1.000
_cell.length_b   1.000
_cell.length_c   1.000
_cell.angle_alpha   90.00
_cell.angle_beta   90.00
_cell.angle_gamma   90.00
#
_symmetry.space_group_name_H-M   'P 1'
#
loop_
_entity.id
_entity.type
_entity.pdbx_description
1 polymer ?
#
loop_
_entity_poly.entity_id
_entity_poly.type
_entity_poly.pdbx_seq_one_letter_code
_entity_poly.pdbx_strand_id
1 'polypeptide(L)'
;MSKRTPLFQSRGRFFRPTSVCRAVCRSVIAAIVLLIAATFAANAQSPERSFRIGYIQTATPDEQAHLTKAFEEGLQELGYVEGRNVVFERRFAWGKQERLPELAVELVKSNVDVIVTGANPVIAGVKRATSTIPVVMGGSRDPVGSGFIASLARPGGNITGLTSDPSPEFQSKRLELLKEAVPQATRVALLWN
;
A
#
# COMPACT_ATOMS: atom_id res chain seq x y z
N MET A 1 17.49 93.19 -39.48
CA MET A 1 16.12 92.91 -38.91
C MET A 1 16.10 91.42 -38.67
N SER A 2 16.40 90.97 -37.44
CA SER A 2 16.45 89.55 -37.05
C SER A 2 15.44 89.36 -35.89
N LYS A 3 14.30 88.65 -36.14
CA LYS A 3 13.33 88.32 -35.17
C LYS A 3 13.74 87.02 -34.47
N ARG A 4 14.07 87.05 -33.17
CA ARG A 4 14.28 85.89 -32.30
C ARG A 4 12.95 85.39 -31.78
N THR A 5 12.63 84.17 -32.05
CA THR A 5 11.48 83.42 -31.52
C THR A 5 11.81 82.87 -30.13
N PRO A 6 11.02 82.94 -29.08
CA PRO A 6 11.31 82.35 -27.77
C PRO A 6 11.01 80.88 -27.75
N LEU A 7 11.95 80.10 -27.25
CA LEU A 7 11.83 78.67 -26.95
C LEU A 7 10.87 78.49 -25.72
N PHE A 8 9.79 77.75 -25.96
CA PHE A 8 8.84 77.31 -24.92
C PHE A 8 9.46 76.13 -24.16
N GLN A 9 9.93 76.39 -22.95
CA GLN A 9 10.44 75.35 -22.05
C GLN A 9 9.24 74.75 -21.31
N SER A 10 8.77 73.55 -21.74
CA SER A 10 7.79 72.79 -21.01
C SER A 10 8.47 72.14 -19.79
N ARG A 11 8.22 72.64 -18.58
CA ARG A 11 8.59 72.00 -17.33
C ARG A 11 7.70 70.78 -17.12
N GLY A 12 8.19 69.58 -17.46
CA GLY A 12 7.59 68.31 -17.03
C GLY A 12 7.59 68.23 -15.51
N ARG A 13 6.42 68.31 -14.90
CA ARG A 13 6.23 68.01 -13.47
C ARG A 13 6.40 66.50 -13.28
N PHE A 14 7.54 66.07 -12.83
CA PHE A 14 7.74 64.69 -12.33
C PHE A 14 6.87 64.53 -11.08
N PHE A 15 5.83 63.72 -11.21
CA PHE A 15 4.94 63.34 -10.10
C PHE A 15 5.75 62.43 -9.15
N ARG A 16 6.30 63.02 -8.07
CA ARG A 16 6.93 62.19 -7.01
C ARG A 16 5.81 61.50 -6.21
N PRO A 17 5.71 60.16 -6.21
CA PRO A 17 4.70 59.49 -5.39
C PRO A 17 4.97 59.78 -3.93
N THR A 18 3.96 60.31 -3.25
CA THR A 18 4.00 60.65 -1.84
C THR A 18 4.29 59.43 -0.98
N SER A 19 4.99 59.59 0.13
CA SER A 19 5.37 58.51 1.05
C SER A 19 4.22 57.60 1.47
N VAL A 20 3.02 58.13 1.53
CA VAL A 20 1.75 57.46 1.84
C VAL A 20 1.41 56.40 0.76
N CYS A 21 1.57 56.74 -0.51
CA CYS A 21 1.26 55.84 -1.62
C CYS A 21 2.21 54.58 -1.62
N ARG A 22 3.49 54.75 -1.24
CA ARG A 22 4.43 53.66 -1.12
C ARG A 22 4.11 52.77 0.08
N ALA A 23 3.65 53.34 1.20
CA ALA A 23 3.28 52.56 2.38
C ALA A 23 2.02 51.70 2.11
N VAL A 24 0.99 52.28 1.48
CA VAL A 24 -0.24 51.52 1.11
C VAL A 24 0.07 50.42 0.10
N CYS A 25 0.89 50.69 -0.91
CA CYS A 25 1.26 49.71 -1.91
C CYS A 25 2.04 48.50 -1.28
N ARG A 26 2.97 48.76 -0.32
CA ARG A 26 3.68 47.72 0.39
C ARG A 26 2.77 46.86 1.27
N SER A 27 1.77 47.48 1.96
CA SER A 27 0.79 46.77 2.77
C SER A 27 -0.13 45.89 1.92
N VAL A 28 -0.55 46.35 0.77
CA VAL A 28 -1.38 45.56 -0.16
C VAL A 28 -0.60 44.40 -0.74
N ILE A 29 0.63 44.59 -1.14
CA ILE A 29 1.50 43.50 -1.63
C ILE A 29 1.76 42.44 -0.54
N ALA A 30 2.03 42.91 0.71
CA ALA A 30 2.25 41.98 1.84
C ALA A 30 0.97 41.15 2.14
N ALA A 31 -0.23 41.79 2.09
CA ALA A 31 -1.48 41.07 2.28
C ALA A 31 -1.77 40.05 1.17
N ILE A 32 -1.47 40.36 -0.08
CA ILE A 32 -1.59 39.43 -1.21
C ILE A 32 -0.64 38.27 -1.09
N VAL A 33 0.62 38.50 -0.72
CA VAL A 33 1.61 37.44 -0.49
C VAL A 33 1.19 36.53 0.65
N LEU A 34 0.65 37.10 1.74
CA LEU A 34 0.13 36.33 2.88
C LEU A 34 -1.07 35.46 2.49
N LEU A 35 -1.98 36.02 1.67
CA LEU A 35 -3.14 35.27 1.16
C LEU A 35 -2.71 34.12 0.24
N ILE A 36 -1.76 34.34 -0.65
CA ILE A 36 -1.20 33.30 -1.53
C ILE A 36 -0.49 32.23 -0.70
N ALA A 37 0.31 32.60 0.31
CA ALA A 37 0.97 31.66 1.20
C ALA A 37 -0.04 30.81 1.99
N ALA A 38 -1.15 31.39 2.45
CA ALA A 38 -2.23 30.67 3.14
C ALA A 38 -2.94 29.64 2.23
N THR A 39 -3.12 29.94 0.94
CA THR A 39 -3.72 29.00 -0.01
C THR A 39 -2.80 27.82 -0.33
N PHE A 40 -1.48 28.04 -0.36
CA PHE A 40 -0.51 26.94 -0.51
C PHE A 40 -0.45 26.03 0.72
N ALA A 41 -0.56 26.58 1.94
CA ALA A 41 -0.60 25.80 3.16
C ALA A 41 -1.89 24.96 3.27
N ALA A 42 -3.03 25.44 2.81
CA ALA A 42 -4.30 24.70 2.83
C ALA A 42 -4.31 23.51 1.85
N ASN A 43 -3.59 23.58 0.73
CA ASN A 43 -3.48 22.48 -0.23
C ASN A 43 -2.46 21.39 0.18
N ALA A 44 -1.58 21.67 1.15
CA ALA A 44 -0.65 20.69 1.69
C ALA A 44 -1.30 19.66 2.64
N GLN A 45 -2.55 19.85 3.00
CA GLN A 45 -3.35 18.97 3.86
C GLN A 45 -4.41 18.19 3.07
N SER A 46 -4.11 17.71 1.87
CA SER A 46 -4.91 16.63 1.29
C SER A 46 -4.89 15.48 2.30
N PRO A 47 -6.04 14.95 2.76
CA PRO A 47 -6.05 13.80 3.65
C PRO A 47 -5.31 12.68 2.92
N GLU A 48 -4.13 12.34 3.40
CA GLU A 48 -3.36 11.21 2.89
C GLU A 48 -4.30 10.00 3.01
N ARG A 49 -4.68 9.39 1.88
CA ARG A 49 -5.61 8.26 1.87
C ARG A 49 -5.04 7.17 2.77
N SER A 50 -5.71 6.88 3.87
CA SER A 50 -5.32 5.79 4.76
C SER A 50 -5.86 4.49 4.21
N PHE A 51 -4.98 3.53 3.92
CA PHE A 51 -5.33 2.19 3.47
C PHE A 51 -5.57 1.28 4.67
N ARG A 52 -6.63 0.48 4.61
CA ARG A 52 -6.95 -0.52 5.63
C ARG A 52 -6.52 -1.90 5.13
N ILE A 53 -5.52 -2.48 5.77
CA ILE A 53 -5.00 -3.80 5.42
C ILE A 53 -5.51 -4.82 6.43
N GLY A 54 -6.32 -5.75 5.96
CA GLY A 54 -6.74 -6.90 6.73
C GLY A 54 -5.64 -7.97 6.78
N TYR A 55 -5.28 -8.42 7.96
CA TYR A 55 -4.32 -9.49 8.17
C TYR A 55 -4.94 -10.61 8.99
N ILE A 56 -5.05 -11.82 8.42
CA ILE A 56 -5.67 -12.97 9.08
C ILE A 56 -4.76 -14.19 9.01
N GLN A 57 -4.56 -14.84 10.16
CA GLN A 57 -3.66 -15.98 10.33
C GLN A 57 -4.23 -17.03 11.29
N THR A 58 -3.81 -18.30 11.10
CA THR A 58 -4.17 -19.40 12.01
C THR A 58 -3.38 -19.32 13.32
N ALA A 59 -2.11 -18.98 13.26
CA ALA A 59 -1.17 -18.96 14.37
C ALA A 59 -1.44 -17.84 15.37
N THR A 60 -0.67 -17.81 16.44
CA THR A 60 -0.68 -16.73 17.42
C THR A 60 0.11 -15.51 16.94
N PRO A 61 -0.09 -14.31 17.50
CA PRO A 61 0.73 -13.13 17.19
C PRO A 61 2.23 -13.38 17.37
N ASP A 62 2.62 -14.06 18.46
CA ASP A 62 4.04 -14.31 18.79
C ASP A 62 4.70 -15.24 17.77
N GLU A 63 4.01 -16.29 17.36
CA GLU A 63 4.53 -17.22 16.33
C GLU A 63 4.71 -16.54 14.97
N GLN A 64 3.89 -15.55 14.66
CA GLN A 64 3.93 -14.80 13.40
C GLN A 64 4.73 -13.50 13.49
N ALA A 65 5.25 -13.13 14.66
CA ALA A 65 5.88 -11.83 14.91
C ALA A 65 6.97 -11.50 13.88
N HIS A 66 7.84 -12.46 13.56
CA HIS A 66 8.94 -12.25 12.61
C HIS A 66 8.44 -12.02 11.17
N LEU A 67 7.39 -12.73 10.73
CA LEU A 67 6.80 -12.54 9.39
C LEU A 67 6.01 -11.24 9.31
N THR A 68 5.24 -10.94 10.35
CA THR A 68 4.48 -9.69 10.45
C THR A 68 5.43 -8.49 10.42
N LYS A 69 6.51 -8.55 11.20
CA LYS A 69 7.53 -7.49 11.22
C LYS A 69 8.19 -7.30 9.85
N ALA A 70 8.62 -8.36 9.20
CA ALA A 70 9.23 -8.29 7.86
C ALA A 70 8.25 -7.71 6.82
N PHE A 71 6.97 -8.05 6.92
CA PHE A 71 5.92 -7.49 6.06
C PHE A 71 5.72 -6.00 6.29
N GLU A 72 5.66 -5.57 7.55
CA GLU A 72 5.53 -4.16 7.94
C GLU A 72 6.75 -3.34 7.51
N GLU A 73 7.97 -3.86 7.71
CA GLU A 73 9.22 -3.24 7.26
C GLU A 73 9.25 -3.06 5.73
N GLY A 74 8.85 -4.09 4.97
CA GLY A 74 8.75 -4.00 3.51
C GLY A 74 7.72 -2.96 3.04
N LEU A 75 6.59 -2.83 3.73
CA LEU A 75 5.62 -1.77 3.46
C LEU A 75 6.18 -0.38 3.79
N GLN A 76 6.92 -0.26 4.90
CA GLN A 76 7.55 0.99 5.31
C GLN A 76 8.59 1.48 4.30
N GLU A 77 9.40 0.59 3.73
CA GLU A 77 10.34 0.90 2.63
C GLU A 77 9.63 1.46 1.40
N LEU A 78 8.38 1.03 1.16
CA LEU A 78 7.51 1.53 0.08
C LEU A 78 6.73 2.79 0.46
N GLY A 79 6.95 3.35 1.67
CA GLY A 79 6.30 4.55 2.15
C GLY A 79 4.95 4.32 2.84
N TYR A 80 4.55 3.07 3.07
CA TYR A 80 3.33 2.72 3.81
C TYR A 80 3.66 2.53 5.29
N VAL A 81 3.19 3.45 6.15
CA VAL A 81 3.52 3.49 7.57
C VAL A 81 2.26 3.37 8.41
N GLU A 82 2.22 2.39 9.33
CA GLU A 82 1.10 2.24 10.27
C GLU A 82 0.90 3.49 11.11
N GLY A 83 -0.36 3.92 11.24
CA GLY A 83 -0.75 5.13 11.96
C GLY A 83 -0.60 6.43 11.16
N ARG A 84 0.06 6.42 9.98
CA ARG A 84 0.14 7.56 9.07
C ARG A 84 -0.79 7.39 7.87
N ASN A 85 -0.55 6.39 7.04
CA ASN A 85 -1.31 6.12 5.82
C ASN A 85 -1.75 4.66 5.68
N VAL A 86 -1.51 3.83 6.71
CA VAL A 86 -1.96 2.44 6.80
C VAL A 86 -2.57 2.18 8.17
N VAL A 87 -3.64 1.40 8.19
CA VAL A 87 -4.25 0.81 9.38
C VAL A 87 -4.31 -0.69 9.18
N PHE A 88 -3.78 -1.46 10.13
CA PHE A 88 -3.87 -2.92 10.12
C PHE A 88 -5.04 -3.42 10.96
N GLU A 89 -5.90 -4.20 10.34
CA GLU A 89 -6.96 -4.99 10.99
C GLU A 89 -6.46 -6.43 11.14
N ARG A 90 -5.87 -6.75 12.27
CA ARG A 90 -5.27 -8.07 12.51
C ARG A 90 -6.27 -9.02 13.16
N ARG A 91 -6.35 -10.26 12.66
CA ARG A 91 -7.16 -11.35 13.22
C ARG A 91 -6.32 -12.61 13.32
N PHE A 92 -6.31 -13.25 14.49
CA PHE A 92 -5.56 -14.47 14.77
C PHE A 92 -6.52 -15.54 15.29
N ALA A 93 -6.46 -16.74 14.72
CA ALA A 93 -7.32 -17.85 15.12
C ALA A 93 -6.78 -18.62 16.33
N TRP A 94 -5.54 -18.33 16.78
CA TRP A 94 -4.91 -18.98 17.94
C TRP A 94 -4.84 -20.51 17.81
N GLY A 95 -4.48 -21.02 16.63
CA GLY A 95 -4.45 -22.44 16.31
C GLY A 95 -5.83 -23.06 16.02
N LYS A 96 -6.93 -22.34 16.24
CA LYS A 96 -8.30 -22.83 16.10
C LYS A 96 -8.84 -22.54 14.70
N GLN A 97 -8.67 -23.50 13.79
CA GLN A 97 -9.09 -23.34 12.39
C GLN A 97 -10.60 -23.13 12.23
N GLU A 98 -11.42 -23.66 13.14
CA GLU A 98 -12.88 -23.51 13.17
C GLU A 98 -13.33 -22.05 13.31
N ARG A 99 -12.47 -21.15 13.83
CA ARG A 99 -12.74 -19.71 13.94
C ARG A 99 -12.51 -18.92 12.67
N LEU A 100 -11.78 -19.50 11.69
CA LEU A 100 -11.39 -18.78 10.48
C LEU A 100 -12.57 -18.20 9.67
N PRO A 101 -13.70 -18.94 9.49
CA PRO A 101 -14.84 -18.38 8.76
C PRO A 101 -15.43 -17.13 9.43
N GLU A 102 -15.56 -17.15 10.75
CA GLU A 102 -16.08 -16.02 11.54
C GLU A 102 -15.14 -14.81 11.45
N LEU A 103 -13.86 -15.02 11.70
CA LEU A 103 -12.83 -13.97 11.63
C LEU A 103 -12.72 -13.37 10.21
N ALA A 104 -12.89 -14.18 9.17
CA ALA A 104 -12.91 -13.68 7.80
C ALA A 104 -14.13 -12.76 7.53
N VAL A 105 -15.30 -13.12 8.04
CA VAL A 105 -16.52 -12.29 7.95
C VAL A 105 -16.35 -10.98 8.73
N GLU A 106 -15.79 -11.03 9.94
CA GLU A 106 -15.50 -9.83 10.72
C GLU A 106 -14.55 -8.89 9.96
N LEU A 107 -13.50 -9.45 9.36
CA LEU A 107 -12.53 -8.68 8.60
C LEU A 107 -13.15 -7.99 7.38
N VAL A 108 -14.03 -8.69 6.66
CA VAL A 108 -14.79 -8.11 5.54
C VAL A 108 -15.69 -6.97 6.03
N LYS A 109 -16.34 -7.10 7.19
CA LYS A 109 -17.18 -6.04 7.80
C LYS A 109 -16.37 -4.82 8.26
N SER A 110 -15.06 -4.98 8.50
CA SER A 110 -14.18 -3.86 8.88
C SER A 110 -13.83 -2.94 7.70
N ASN A 111 -14.41 -3.14 6.51
CA ASN A 111 -14.18 -2.34 5.30
C ASN A 111 -12.68 -2.19 4.96
N VAL A 112 -11.98 -3.31 4.92
CA VAL A 112 -10.57 -3.34 4.52
C VAL A 112 -10.44 -3.19 3.00
N ASP A 113 -9.37 -2.50 2.54
CA ASP A 113 -9.10 -2.29 1.12
C ASP A 113 -8.43 -3.53 0.48
N VAL A 114 -7.71 -4.31 1.29
CA VAL A 114 -7.01 -5.53 0.86
C VAL A 114 -6.87 -6.49 2.04
N ILE A 115 -6.91 -7.79 1.78
CA ILE A 115 -6.66 -8.83 2.79
C ILE A 115 -5.35 -9.53 2.45
N VAL A 116 -4.45 -9.62 3.44
CA VAL A 116 -3.20 -10.38 3.34
C VAL A 116 -3.29 -11.61 4.24
N THR A 117 -2.97 -12.78 3.71
CA THR A 117 -3.03 -14.05 4.43
C THR A 117 -2.02 -15.06 3.90
N GLY A 118 -1.71 -16.08 4.69
CA GLY A 118 -0.93 -17.25 4.29
C GLY A 118 -1.79 -18.51 4.30
N ALA A 119 -1.27 -19.67 4.37
CA ALA A 119 -1.89 -20.97 4.60
C ALA A 119 -3.27 -21.26 3.94
N ASN A 120 -3.41 -22.39 3.28
CA ASN A 120 -4.63 -22.76 2.53
C ASN A 120 -5.94 -22.70 3.35
N PRO A 121 -6.00 -23.12 4.63
CA PRO A 121 -7.25 -23.03 5.40
C PRO A 121 -7.76 -21.59 5.56
N VAL A 122 -6.84 -20.63 5.73
CA VAL A 122 -7.19 -19.22 5.88
C VAL A 122 -7.69 -18.65 4.56
N ILE A 123 -6.96 -18.93 3.46
CA ILE A 123 -7.35 -18.52 2.10
C ILE A 123 -8.75 -19.05 1.77
N ALA A 124 -9.04 -20.31 2.09
CA ALA A 124 -10.36 -20.90 1.88
C ALA A 124 -11.46 -20.22 2.69
N GLY A 125 -11.15 -19.79 3.93
CA GLY A 125 -12.07 -19.02 4.76
C GLY A 125 -12.38 -17.65 4.15
N VAL A 126 -11.35 -16.91 3.76
CA VAL A 126 -11.46 -15.58 3.13
C VAL A 126 -12.18 -15.66 1.79
N LYS A 127 -11.86 -16.65 0.95
CA LYS A 127 -12.53 -16.85 -0.35
C LYS A 127 -14.05 -17.04 -0.23
N ARG A 128 -14.51 -17.69 0.84
CA ARG A 128 -15.95 -17.84 1.11
C ARG A 128 -16.58 -16.55 1.62
N ALA A 129 -15.81 -15.71 2.30
CA ALA A 129 -16.33 -14.47 2.92
C ALA A 129 -16.42 -13.30 1.93
N THR A 130 -15.54 -13.27 0.90
CA THR A 130 -15.54 -12.19 -0.11
C THR A 130 -15.10 -12.66 -1.48
N SER A 131 -15.71 -12.08 -2.52
CA SER A 131 -15.29 -12.21 -3.92
C SER A 131 -14.86 -10.87 -4.53
N THR A 132 -14.91 -9.78 -3.77
CA THR A 132 -14.67 -8.41 -4.25
C THR A 132 -13.45 -7.75 -3.63
N ILE A 133 -13.18 -7.98 -2.34
CA ILE A 133 -11.99 -7.43 -1.69
C ILE A 133 -10.76 -8.17 -2.22
N PRO A 134 -9.74 -7.46 -2.72
CA PRO A 134 -8.49 -8.07 -3.15
C PRO A 134 -7.84 -8.89 -2.02
N VAL A 135 -7.37 -10.10 -2.33
CA VAL A 135 -6.69 -10.99 -1.39
C VAL A 135 -5.30 -11.32 -1.90
N VAL A 136 -4.28 -11.05 -1.08
CA VAL A 136 -2.89 -11.36 -1.38
C VAL A 136 -2.45 -12.55 -0.53
N MET A 137 -2.11 -13.64 -1.19
CA MET A 137 -1.54 -14.83 -0.55
C MET A 137 -0.05 -14.61 -0.31
N GLY A 138 0.41 -14.59 0.93
CA GLY A 138 1.83 -14.57 1.30
C GLY A 138 2.52 -15.94 1.12
N GLY A 139 1.74 -17.00 0.93
CA GLY A 139 2.20 -18.36 0.64
C GLY A 139 1.01 -19.32 0.60
N SER A 140 0.95 -20.13 -0.44
CA SER A 140 -0.07 -21.16 -0.62
C SER A 140 0.59 -22.43 -1.15
N ARG A 141 0.04 -23.58 -0.85
CA ARG A 141 0.39 -24.83 -1.52
C ARG A 141 -0.65 -25.12 -2.57
N ASP A 142 -0.23 -25.45 -3.78
CA ASP A 142 -1.09 -25.79 -4.91
C ASP A 142 -2.35 -24.89 -5.00
N PRO A 143 -2.20 -23.61 -5.25
CA PRO A 143 -3.34 -22.69 -5.26
C PRO A 143 -4.31 -22.94 -6.42
N VAL A 144 -3.85 -23.57 -7.49
CA VAL A 144 -4.68 -23.96 -8.65
C VAL A 144 -5.49 -25.21 -8.29
N GLY A 145 -4.86 -26.27 -7.83
CA GLY A 145 -5.55 -27.50 -7.41
C GLY A 145 -6.48 -27.29 -6.21
N SER A 146 -6.13 -26.33 -5.32
CA SER A 146 -7.03 -25.87 -4.24
C SER A 146 -8.19 -25.01 -4.74
N GLY A 147 -8.21 -24.65 -6.02
CA GLY A 147 -9.25 -23.82 -6.61
C GLY A 147 -9.24 -22.37 -6.14
N PHE A 148 -8.14 -21.85 -5.62
CA PHE A 148 -8.06 -20.43 -5.20
C PHE A 148 -7.90 -19.51 -6.39
N ILE A 149 -7.15 -19.93 -7.39
CA ILE A 149 -6.89 -19.19 -8.63
C ILE A 149 -7.07 -20.12 -9.85
N ALA A 150 -7.34 -19.54 -11.02
CA ALA A 150 -7.51 -20.31 -12.25
C ALA A 150 -6.17 -20.82 -12.79
N SER A 151 -5.12 -20.02 -12.76
CA SER A 151 -3.74 -20.41 -13.09
C SER A 151 -2.76 -19.45 -12.43
N LEU A 152 -1.47 -19.84 -12.36
CA LEU A 152 -0.41 -18.98 -11.81
C LEU A 152 -0.20 -17.71 -12.64
N ALA A 153 -0.30 -17.80 -13.97
CA ALA A 153 -0.14 -16.66 -14.87
C ALA A 153 -1.37 -15.77 -14.96
N ARG A 154 -2.56 -16.32 -14.70
CA ARG A 154 -3.85 -15.60 -14.76
C ARG A 154 -4.75 -16.08 -13.62
N PRO A 155 -4.67 -15.45 -12.43
CA PRO A 155 -5.46 -15.85 -11.27
C PRO A 155 -6.97 -15.86 -11.50
N GLY A 156 -7.50 -14.94 -12.30
CA GLY A 156 -8.87 -14.93 -12.77
C GLY A 156 -9.94 -14.47 -11.77
N GLY A 157 -9.55 -14.09 -10.56
CA GLY A 157 -10.46 -13.62 -9.50
C GLY A 157 -9.83 -12.54 -8.65
N ASN A 158 -10.37 -12.34 -7.44
CA ASN A 158 -9.86 -11.36 -6.48
C ASN A 158 -8.66 -11.86 -5.65
N ILE A 159 -8.17 -13.09 -5.87
CA ILE A 159 -7.07 -13.70 -5.13
C ILE A 159 -5.83 -13.74 -6.01
N THR A 160 -4.70 -13.27 -5.51
CA THR A 160 -3.36 -13.31 -6.13
C THR A 160 -2.29 -13.50 -5.06
N GLY A 161 -1.03 -13.66 -5.44
CA GLY A 161 0.08 -13.71 -4.49
C GLY A 161 1.13 -14.76 -4.82
N LEU A 162 1.79 -15.28 -3.76
CA LEU A 162 2.90 -16.21 -3.87
C LEU A 162 2.46 -17.64 -3.55
N THR A 163 3.15 -18.61 -4.14
CA THR A 163 3.00 -20.01 -3.80
C THR A 163 4.34 -20.57 -3.32
N SER A 164 4.30 -21.37 -2.26
CA SER A 164 5.46 -22.13 -1.75
C SER A 164 5.62 -23.50 -2.44
N ASP A 165 4.54 -24.00 -3.01
CA ASP A 165 4.49 -25.29 -3.68
C ASP A 165 3.45 -25.20 -4.79
N PRO A 166 3.89 -25.01 -6.06
CA PRO A 166 2.98 -24.65 -7.16
C PRO A 166 2.09 -25.80 -7.58
N SER A 167 2.54 -27.06 -7.48
CA SER A 167 1.77 -28.23 -7.92
C SER A 167 2.32 -29.53 -7.35
N PRO A 168 1.55 -30.63 -7.38
CA PRO A 168 2.01 -31.98 -6.98
C PRO A 168 3.23 -32.47 -7.78
N GLU A 169 3.35 -32.10 -9.06
CA GLU A 169 4.47 -32.48 -9.94
C GLU A 169 5.79 -31.91 -9.41
N PHE A 170 5.76 -30.81 -8.69
CA PHE A 170 6.95 -30.24 -8.06
C PHE A 170 7.56 -31.16 -7.00
N GLN A 171 6.74 -31.94 -6.30
CA GLN A 171 7.21 -32.95 -5.35
C GLN A 171 7.91 -34.11 -6.07
N SER A 172 7.36 -34.53 -7.20
CA SER A 172 7.99 -35.56 -8.06
C SER A 172 9.37 -35.11 -8.55
N LYS A 173 9.47 -33.81 -8.95
CA LYS A 173 10.77 -33.25 -9.38
C LYS A 173 11.82 -33.20 -8.26
N ARG A 174 11.39 -32.91 -7.03
CA ARG A 174 12.29 -32.98 -5.86
C ARG A 174 12.83 -34.40 -5.65
N LEU A 175 12.00 -35.43 -5.84
CA LEU A 175 12.42 -36.83 -5.73
C LEU A 175 13.38 -37.23 -6.85
N GLU A 176 13.16 -36.78 -8.10
CA GLU A 176 14.10 -36.96 -9.21
C GLU A 176 15.45 -36.33 -8.89
N LEU A 177 15.49 -35.07 -8.45
CA LEU A 177 16.73 -34.39 -8.07
C LEU A 177 17.46 -35.10 -6.92
N LEU A 178 16.72 -35.63 -5.93
CA LEU A 178 17.30 -36.45 -4.87
C LEU A 178 17.96 -37.71 -5.42
N LYS A 179 17.31 -38.39 -6.37
CA LYS A 179 17.83 -39.58 -7.02
C LYS A 179 19.06 -39.28 -7.88
N GLU A 180 19.10 -38.14 -8.54
CA GLU A 180 20.28 -37.66 -9.28
C GLU A 180 21.47 -37.39 -8.33
N ALA A 181 21.19 -36.69 -7.20
CA ALA A 181 22.20 -36.29 -6.22
C ALA A 181 22.76 -37.51 -5.45
N VAL A 182 21.94 -38.54 -5.18
CA VAL A 182 22.30 -39.74 -4.44
C VAL A 182 21.82 -40.99 -5.19
N PRO A 183 22.48 -41.39 -6.29
CA PRO A 183 22.03 -42.49 -7.17
C PRO A 183 21.85 -43.83 -6.46
N GLN A 184 22.64 -44.10 -5.43
CA GLN A 184 22.58 -45.34 -4.66
C GLN A 184 21.50 -45.36 -3.57
N ALA A 185 20.74 -44.28 -3.37
CA ALA A 185 19.65 -44.29 -2.40
C ALA A 185 18.56 -45.27 -2.86
N THR A 186 18.30 -46.30 -2.06
CA THR A 186 17.24 -47.29 -2.30
C THR A 186 16.03 -47.11 -1.38
N ARG A 187 16.18 -46.27 -0.35
CA ARG A 187 15.11 -46.00 0.63
C ARG A 187 15.07 -44.52 0.92
N VAL A 188 13.88 -43.91 0.85
CA VAL A 188 13.63 -42.52 1.15
C VAL A 188 12.52 -42.46 2.21
N ALA A 189 12.75 -41.69 3.29
CA ALA A 189 11.73 -41.43 4.28
C ALA A 189 11.06 -40.08 3.95
N LEU A 190 9.74 -40.05 3.92
CA LEU A 190 8.95 -38.84 3.81
C LEU A 190 8.34 -38.51 5.16
N LEU A 191 8.69 -37.34 5.72
CA LEU A 191 8.04 -36.81 6.91
C LEU A 191 6.88 -35.93 6.50
N TRP A 192 5.72 -36.24 7.03
CA TRP A 192 4.49 -35.50 6.80
C TRP A 192 3.88 -35.10 8.14
N ASN A 193 3.39 -33.84 8.27
CA ASN A 193 2.60 -33.38 9.42
C ASN A 193 1.19 -33.01 8.98
#